data_a303f3107e6ab4471de91fcbcfe93cc3
#
_entry.id   a303f3107e6ab4471de91fcbcfe93cc3
#
_cell.length_a   1.000
_cell.length_b   1.000
_cell.length_c   1.000
_cell.angle_alpha   90.00
_cell.angle_beta   90.00
_cell.angle_gamma   90.00
#
_symmetry.space_group_name_H-M   'P 1'
#
loop_
_entity.id
_entity.type
_entity.pdbx_description
1 polymer ?
#
loop_
_entity_poly.entity_id
_entity_poly.type
_entity_poly.pdbx_seq_one_letter_code
_entity_poly.pdbx_strand_id
1 'polypeptide(L)'
;MNKEIIYSMNTAYRGEYEIQGFSYGSGDKAACIVGAMRGNEFQQLYISSLLAKKLGELEARGAIVSGKKILLIPSINYSSFNVGKKYWITDNSDINRSFPGNPEGQATSRIAAAVMEKVTGYAYGIQFASFYMDGEF
;
A
#
# COMPACT_ATOMS: atom_id res chain seq x y z
N MET A 1 0.69 -14.91 9.00
CA MET A 1 0.89 -13.49 8.59
C MET A 1 2.37 -13.14 8.73
N ASN A 2 2.97 -12.66 7.66
CA ASN A 2 4.35 -12.19 7.65
C ASN A 2 4.40 -10.71 7.26
N LYS A 3 5.23 -9.92 7.96
CA LYS A 3 5.50 -8.52 7.59
C LYS A 3 6.50 -8.49 6.44
N GLU A 4 6.23 -7.69 5.43
CA GLU A 4 7.12 -7.44 4.30
C GLU A 4 7.44 -5.93 4.21
N ILE A 5 8.70 -5.59 3.97
CA ILE A 5 9.08 -4.23 3.64
C ILE A 5 8.89 -4.04 2.14
N ILE A 6 7.98 -3.15 1.77
CA ILE A 6 7.70 -2.80 0.38
C ILE A 6 8.75 -1.82 -0.12
N TYR A 7 9.04 -0.82 0.70
CA TYR A 7 10.05 0.21 0.43
C TYR A 7 10.59 0.75 1.73
N SER A 8 11.87 1.09 1.77
CA SER A 8 12.45 1.87 2.86
C SER A 8 13.36 2.97 2.32
N MET A 9 13.42 4.09 3.02
CA MET A 9 14.35 5.18 2.76
C MET A 9 14.74 5.86 4.06
N ASN A 10 16.01 6.27 4.14
CA ASN A 10 16.47 7.14 5.21
C ASN A 10 15.98 8.56 4.97
N THR A 11 15.40 9.16 5.99
CA THR A 11 14.96 10.55 5.95
C THR A 11 15.88 11.39 6.82
N ALA A 12 16.23 12.59 6.33
CA ALA A 12 16.99 13.54 7.13
C ALA A 12 16.18 13.91 8.38
N TYR A 13 16.75 13.71 9.57
CA TYR A 13 16.18 14.08 10.88
C TYR A 13 14.99 13.27 11.39
N ARG A 14 14.46 12.28 10.65
CA ARG A 14 13.26 11.52 11.07
C ARG A 14 13.45 10.00 11.09
N GLY A 15 14.67 9.53 10.93
CA GLY A 15 14.96 8.10 10.86
C GLY A 15 14.51 7.45 9.56
N GLU A 16 14.27 6.15 9.62
CA GLU A 16 13.88 5.35 8.46
C GLU A 16 12.37 5.44 8.19
N TYR A 17 12.03 5.69 6.93
CA TYR A 17 10.65 5.60 6.45
C TYR A 17 10.44 4.25 5.79
N GLU A 18 9.50 3.46 6.30
CA GLU A 18 9.17 2.14 5.76
C GLU A 18 7.72 2.08 5.30
N ILE A 19 7.51 1.60 4.08
CA ILE A 19 6.19 1.17 3.63
C ILE A 19 6.11 -0.34 3.87
N GLN A 20 5.11 -0.75 4.63
CA GLN A 20 4.94 -2.12 5.07
C GLN A 20 3.76 -2.79 4.37
N GLY A 21 3.94 -4.05 4.01
CA GLY A 21 2.88 -4.96 3.60
C GLY A 21 2.80 -6.15 4.55
N PHE A 22 1.70 -6.86 4.45
CA PHE A 22 1.44 -8.09 5.21
C PHE A 22 1.07 -9.19 4.23
N SER A 23 1.78 -10.32 4.29
CA SER A 23 1.45 -11.48 3.47
C SER A 23 0.79 -12.58 4.30
N TYR A 24 -0.12 -13.27 3.67
CA TYR A 24 -0.90 -14.37 4.21
C TYR A 24 -0.80 -15.55 3.27
N GLY A 25 -0.63 -16.76 3.82
CA GLY A 25 -0.30 -17.94 3.05
C GLY A 25 1.13 -17.90 2.47
N SER A 26 1.46 -18.85 1.62
CA SER A 26 2.77 -18.96 0.99
C SER A 26 2.67 -19.65 -0.36
N GLY A 27 3.59 -19.35 -1.27
CA GLY A 27 3.64 -19.91 -2.62
C GLY A 27 3.41 -18.87 -3.70
N ASP A 28 2.61 -19.22 -4.71
CA ASP A 28 2.33 -18.38 -5.87
C ASP A 28 1.63 -17.07 -5.50
N LYS A 29 1.99 -15.99 -6.15
CA LYS A 29 1.37 -14.67 -6.02
C LYS A 29 -0.08 -14.69 -6.52
N ALA A 30 -1.06 -14.90 -5.63
CA ALA A 30 -2.46 -15.05 -6.00
C ALA A 30 -3.18 -13.70 -6.04
N ALA A 31 -3.17 -12.93 -4.97
CA ALA A 31 -3.87 -11.65 -4.90
C ALA A 31 -3.02 -10.59 -4.20
N CYS A 32 -3.10 -9.36 -4.70
CA CYS A 32 -2.53 -8.18 -4.06
C CYS A 32 -3.63 -7.16 -3.79
N ILE A 33 -3.68 -6.63 -2.57
CA ILE A 33 -4.64 -5.63 -2.15
C ILE A 33 -3.87 -4.40 -1.69
N VAL A 34 -4.14 -3.26 -2.31
CA VAL A 34 -3.56 -1.98 -1.94
C VAL A 34 -4.66 -1.10 -1.35
N GLY A 35 -4.48 -0.67 -0.12
CA GLY A 35 -5.39 0.17 0.62
C GLY A 35 -5.24 1.64 0.27
N ALA A 36 -4.96 2.47 1.27
CA ALA A 36 -4.83 3.91 1.11
C ALA A 36 -3.56 4.28 0.33
N MET A 37 -3.73 4.92 -0.81
CA MET A 37 -2.64 5.49 -1.62
C MET A 37 -2.25 6.89 -1.15
N ARG A 38 -3.24 7.70 -0.77
CA ARG A 38 -3.11 9.10 -0.40
C ARG A 38 -3.30 9.31 1.09
N GLY A 39 -2.72 10.37 1.63
CA GLY A 39 -2.76 10.65 3.07
C GLY A 39 -4.09 11.16 3.62
N ASN A 40 -5.11 11.31 2.79
CA ASN A 40 -6.47 11.67 3.19
C ASN A 40 -7.48 10.52 2.99
N GLU A 41 -7.02 9.34 2.64
CA GLU A 41 -7.86 8.16 2.39
C GLU A 41 -8.05 7.32 3.67
N PHE A 42 -8.61 7.93 4.71
CA PHE A 42 -8.81 7.28 6.03
C PHE A 42 -9.75 6.08 5.97
N GLN A 43 -10.79 6.15 5.13
CA GLN A 43 -11.73 5.04 4.96
C GLN A 43 -11.03 3.80 4.38
N GLN A 44 -10.16 3.98 3.39
CA GLN A 44 -9.41 2.90 2.77
C GLN A 44 -8.42 2.27 3.75
N LEU A 45 -7.79 3.09 4.60
CA LEU A 45 -6.92 2.60 5.68
C LEU A 45 -7.72 1.77 6.69
N TYR A 46 -8.90 2.25 7.10
CA TYR A 46 -9.78 1.54 8.02
C TYR A 46 -10.23 0.19 7.45
N ILE A 47 -10.70 0.17 6.19
CA ILE A 47 -11.06 -1.07 5.49
C ILE A 47 -9.88 -2.04 5.45
N SER A 48 -8.68 -1.54 5.15
CA SER A 48 -7.47 -2.37 5.12
C SER A 48 -7.15 -2.99 6.47
N SER A 49 -7.39 -2.27 7.58
CA SER A 49 -7.20 -2.82 8.92
C SER A 49 -8.18 -3.95 9.25
N LEU A 50 -9.43 -3.82 8.83
CA LEU A 50 -10.43 -4.88 8.96
C LEU A 50 -10.07 -6.10 8.11
N LEU A 51 -9.58 -5.88 6.89
CA LEU A 51 -9.11 -6.96 6.01
C LEU A 51 -7.89 -7.67 6.59
N ALA A 52 -6.93 -6.95 7.15
CA ALA A 52 -5.76 -7.55 7.80
C ALA A 52 -6.19 -8.52 8.91
N LYS A 53 -7.13 -8.09 9.76
CA LYS A 53 -7.71 -8.94 10.79
C LYS A 53 -8.39 -10.16 10.18
N LYS A 54 -9.24 -9.96 9.18
CA LYS A 54 -10.00 -11.05 8.53
C LYS A 54 -9.11 -12.06 7.83
N LEU A 55 -8.10 -11.60 7.12
CA LEU A 55 -7.11 -12.47 6.45
C LEU A 55 -6.31 -13.28 7.49
N GLY A 56 -5.95 -12.68 8.63
CA GLY A 56 -5.31 -13.40 9.74
C GLY A 56 -6.19 -14.50 10.32
N GLU A 57 -7.49 -14.24 10.50
CA GLU A 57 -8.47 -15.25 10.95
C GLU A 57 -8.60 -16.41 9.94
N LEU A 58 -8.66 -16.09 8.64
CA LEU A 58 -8.75 -17.09 7.58
C LEU A 58 -7.48 -17.94 7.49
N GLU A 59 -6.31 -17.33 7.60
CA GLU A 59 -5.03 -18.05 7.65
C GLU A 59 -4.97 -18.99 8.85
N ALA A 60 -5.35 -18.52 10.04
CA ALA A 60 -5.36 -19.33 11.26
C ALA A 60 -6.31 -20.53 11.18
N ARG A 61 -7.38 -20.43 10.40
CA ARG A 61 -8.33 -21.54 10.14
C ARG A 61 -7.92 -22.44 8.97
N GLY A 62 -6.79 -22.18 8.32
CA GLY A 62 -6.38 -22.92 7.12
C GLY A 62 -7.26 -22.69 5.90
N ALA A 63 -7.99 -21.55 5.85
CA ALA A 63 -8.92 -21.24 4.78
C ALA A 63 -8.26 -20.55 3.58
N ILE A 64 -6.99 -20.20 3.68
CA ILE A 64 -6.21 -19.73 2.52
C ILE A 64 -5.76 -20.95 1.72
N VAL A 65 -6.02 -20.93 0.42
CA VAL A 65 -5.68 -22.04 -0.48
C VAL A 65 -4.18 -22.34 -0.39
N SER A 66 -3.84 -23.61 -0.17
CA SER A 66 -2.45 -24.06 -0.08
C SER A 66 -1.67 -23.71 -1.33
N GLY A 67 -0.43 -23.27 -1.15
CA GLY A 67 0.45 -22.83 -2.24
C GLY A 67 0.08 -21.46 -2.84
N LYS A 68 -0.80 -20.69 -2.19
CA LYS A 68 -1.19 -19.34 -2.63
C LYS A 68 -0.84 -18.29 -1.58
N LYS A 69 -0.37 -17.14 -2.06
CA LYS A 69 0.02 -16.00 -1.25
C LYS A 69 -0.87 -14.79 -1.56
N ILE A 70 -1.34 -14.13 -0.51
CA ILE A 70 -2.06 -12.85 -0.58
C ILE A 70 -1.15 -11.78 0.03
N LEU A 71 -0.99 -10.65 -0.65
CA LEU A 71 -0.29 -9.46 -0.14
C LEU A 71 -1.29 -8.35 0.13
N LEU A 72 -1.26 -7.78 1.32
CA LEU A 72 -1.99 -6.56 1.67
C LEU A 72 -0.99 -5.44 1.98
N ILE A 73 -1.11 -4.31 1.29
CA ILE A 73 -0.39 -3.06 1.57
C ILE A 73 -1.42 -2.06 2.11
N PRO A 74 -1.52 -1.85 3.44
CA PRO A 74 -2.62 -1.07 4.02
C PRO A 74 -2.58 0.41 3.66
N SER A 75 -1.37 0.98 3.60
CA SER A 75 -1.16 2.38 3.26
C SER A 75 0.21 2.59 2.65
N ILE A 76 0.27 3.46 1.66
CA ILE A 76 1.52 3.88 1.04
C ILE A 76 1.97 5.22 1.59
N ASN A 77 1.12 6.24 1.54
CA ASN A 77 1.45 7.58 2.02
C ASN A 77 0.95 7.83 3.46
N TYR A 78 1.40 7.01 4.40
CA TYR A 78 0.95 7.15 5.79
C TYR A 78 1.47 8.43 6.46
N SER A 79 2.59 8.99 6.02
CA SER A 79 3.14 10.22 6.61
C SER A 79 2.23 11.43 6.42
N SER A 80 1.46 11.47 5.34
CA SER A 80 0.52 12.55 5.06
C SER A 80 -0.81 12.42 5.80
N PHE A 81 -1.10 11.27 6.43
CA PHE A 81 -2.28 11.11 7.29
C PHE A 81 -2.26 12.08 8.48
N ASN A 82 -1.10 12.35 9.05
CA ASN A 82 -0.97 13.27 10.18
C ASN A 82 -1.42 14.70 9.85
N VAL A 83 -1.43 15.06 8.59
CA VAL A 83 -1.84 16.37 8.10
C VAL A 83 -3.07 16.33 7.18
N GLY A 84 -3.64 15.14 6.97
CA GLY A 84 -4.83 14.92 6.16
C GLY A 84 -4.68 15.35 4.69
N LYS A 85 -3.45 15.34 4.16
CA LYS A 85 -3.18 15.82 2.80
C LYS A 85 -3.15 14.70 1.79
N LYS A 86 -3.72 14.98 0.61
CA LYS A 86 -3.71 14.11 -0.55
C LYS A 86 -2.30 13.81 -1.06
N TYR A 87 -1.46 14.84 -1.10
CA TYR A 87 -0.13 14.79 -1.70
C TYR A 87 0.93 14.29 -0.72
N TRP A 88 2.03 13.81 -1.28
CA TRP A 88 3.21 13.46 -0.52
C TRP A 88 3.86 14.72 0.07
N ILE A 89 4.20 14.70 1.37
CA ILE A 89 4.67 15.91 2.07
C ILE A 89 6.09 16.33 1.68
N THR A 90 6.90 15.46 1.09
CA THR A 90 8.28 15.75 0.73
C THR A 90 8.44 16.44 -0.61
N ASP A 91 7.66 16.05 -1.61
CA ASP A 91 7.77 16.56 -2.98
C ASP A 91 6.43 17.07 -3.56
N ASN A 92 5.39 17.11 -2.72
CA ASN A 92 4.04 17.57 -3.06
C ASN A 92 3.43 16.85 -4.28
N SER A 93 3.79 15.61 -4.50
CA SER A 93 3.33 14.79 -5.62
C SER A 93 2.17 13.88 -5.24
N ASP A 94 1.27 13.64 -6.19
CA ASP A 94 0.21 12.64 -6.07
C ASP A 94 0.74 11.28 -6.50
N ILE A 95 0.90 10.36 -5.57
CA ILE A 95 1.43 9.03 -5.87
C ILE A 95 0.57 8.27 -6.88
N ASN A 96 -0.74 8.48 -6.88
CA ASN A 96 -1.65 7.86 -7.85
C ASN A 96 -1.36 8.25 -9.31
N ARG A 97 -0.66 9.37 -9.51
CA ARG A 97 -0.24 9.85 -10.82
C ARG A 97 1.23 9.59 -11.12
N SER A 98 1.93 8.94 -10.20
CA SER A 98 3.38 8.71 -10.30
C SER A 98 3.74 7.34 -10.85
N PHE A 99 2.79 6.43 -10.98
CA PHE A 99 3.02 5.10 -11.54
C PHE A 99 3.31 5.14 -13.06
N PRO A 100 4.19 4.25 -13.57
CA PRO A 100 4.85 3.13 -12.89
C PRO A 100 6.03 3.53 -11.98
N GLY A 101 6.40 4.79 -11.94
CA GLY A 101 7.50 5.31 -11.13
C GLY A 101 8.86 5.26 -11.84
N ASN A 102 9.86 5.80 -11.17
CA ASN A 102 11.26 5.79 -11.59
C ASN A 102 12.15 5.63 -10.36
N PRO A 103 12.99 4.56 -10.28
CA PRO A 103 13.88 4.33 -9.15
C PRO A 103 14.89 5.45 -8.90
N GLU A 104 15.25 6.21 -9.95
CA GLU A 104 16.19 7.34 -9.91
C GLU A 104 15.47 8.70 -9.75
N GLY A 105 14.15 8.68 -9.61
CA GLY A 105 13.33 9.89 -9.50
C GLY A 105 13.25 10.49 -8.11
N GLN A 106 12.33 11.44 -7.93
CA GLN A 106 11.99 12.01 -6.62
C GLN A 106 11.36 10.95 -5.71
N ALA A 107 11.21 11.25 -4.43
CA ALA A 107 10.75 10.32 -3.41
C ALA A 107 9.45 9.59 -3.80
N THR A 108 8.41 10.31 -4.22
CA THR A 108 7.13 9.72 -4.63
C THR A 108 7.29 8.79 -5.84
N SER A 109 8.14 9.16 -6.81
CA SER A 109 8.37 8.34 -8.01
C SER A 109 9.14 7.06 -7.68
N ARG A 110 10.11 7.11 -6.77
CA ARG A 110 10.84 5.93 -6.29
C ARG A 110 9.92 4.97 -5.53
N ILE A 111 9.04 5.51 -4.70
CA ILE A 111 8.05 4.71 -3.97
C ILE A 111 7.08 4.04 -4.95
N ALA A 112 6.59 4.77 -5.95
CA ALA A 112 5.72 4.21 -6.98
C ALA A 112 6.39 3.04 -7.71
N ALA A 113 7.67 3.18 -8.07
CA ALA A 113 8.44 2.12 -8.72
C ALA A 113 8.57 0.87 -7.82
N ALA A 114 8.90 1.05 -6.54
CA ALA A 114 9.04 -0.05 -5.60
C ALA A 114 7.69 -0.78 -5.35
N VAL A 115 6.60 -0.01 -5.21
CA VAL A 115 5.25 -0.60 -5.09
C VAL A 115 4.91 -1.39 -6.35
N MET A 116 5.17 -0.82 -7.53
CA MET A 116 4.90 -1.48 -8.82
C MET A 116 5.67 -2.81 -8.95
N GLU A 117 6.94 -2.84 -8.56
CA GLU A 117 7.74 -4.06 -8.53
C GLU A 117 7.13 -5.13 -7.61
N LYS A 118 6.67 -4.74 -6.43
CA LYS A 118 6.10 -5.68 -5.44
C LYS A 118 4.76 -6.26 -5.87
N VAL A 119 3.89 -5.45 -6.49
CA VAL A 119 2.56 -5.90 -6.92
C VAL A 119 2.59 -6.65 -8.26
N THR A 120 3.66 -6.50 -9.02
CA THR A 120 3.81 -7.20 -10.30
C THR A 120 3.89 -8.72 -10.11
N GLY A 121 3.19 -9.44 -10.98
CA GLY A 121 3.15 -10.91 -11.00
C GLY A 121 2.06 -11.52 -10.12
N TYR A 122 1.25 -10.73 -9.40
CA TYR A 122 0.04 -11.23 -8.78
C TYR A 122 -1.05 -11.47 -9.83
N ALA A 123 -1.79 -12.59 -9.68
CA ALA A 123 -2.86 -12.94 -10.63
C ALA A 123 -4.04 -11.97 -10.53
N TYR A 124 -4.33 -11.47 -9.34
CA TYR A 124 -5.40 -10.51 -9.09
C TYR A 124 -4.88 -9.31 -8.32
N GLY A 125 -5.36 -8.11 -8.68
CA GLY A 125 -5.06 -6.86 -7.99
C GLY A 125 -6.34 -6.13 -7.61
N ILE A 126 -6.40 -5.60 -6.39
CA ILE A 126 -7.47 -4.74 -5.90
C ILE A 126 -6.82 -3.49 -5.31
N GLN A 127 -7.29 -2.32 -5.73
CA GLN A 127 -6.94 -1.06 -5.12
C GLN A 127 -8.20 -0.36 -4.62
N PHE A 128 -8.21 0.05 -3.36
CA PHE A 128 -9.25 0.92 -2.84
C PHE A 128 -8.96 2.35 -3.22
N ALA A 129 -9.90 2.98 -3.92
CA ALA A 129 -9.76 4.35 -4.38
C ALA A 129 -10.88 5.24 -3.85
N SER A 130 -10.57 6.53 -3.65
CA SER A 130 -11.57 7.57 -3.43
C SER A 130 -11.72 8.38 -4.70
N PHE A 131 -12.96 8.65 -5.08
CA PHE A 131 -13.28 9.61 -6.11
C PHE A 131 -13.75 10.90 -5.43
N TYR A 132 -13.02 11.97 -5.66
CA TYR A 132 -13.50 13.31 -5.37
C TYR A 132 -14.14 13.83 -6.64
N MET A 133 -15.46 13.87 -6.67
CA MET A 133 -16.16 14.67 -7.67
C MET A 133 -16.07 16.11 -7.19
N ASP A 134 -15.36 16.96 -7.92
CA ASP A 134 -15.48 18.40 -7.77
C ASP A 134 -16.90 18.77 -8.22
N GLY A 135 -17.83 18.74 -7.30
CA GLY A 135 -19.21 19.13 -7.48
C GLY A 135 -19.65 19.83 -6.22
N GLU A 136 -20.12 21.04 -6.36
CA GLU A 136 -20.84 21.71 -5.30
C GLU A 136 -22.06 20.85 -4.91
N PHE A 137 -22.13 20.49 -3.64
CA PHE A 137 -23.33 19.97 -3.00
C PHE A 137 -23.96 21.08 -2.17
#